data_5ddfc001fe2bca01bb756b2cbc98dd4d
#
_entry.id   5ddfc001fe2bca01bb756b2cbc98dd4d
#
_cell.length_a   1.000
_cell.length_b   1.000
_cell.length_c   1.000
_cell.angle_alpha   90.00
_cell.angle_beta   90.00
_cell.angle_gamma   90.00
#
_symmetry.space_group_name_H-M   'P 1'
#
loop_
_entity.id
_entity.type
_entity.pdbx_description
1 polymer ?
#
loop_
_entity_poly.entity_id
_entity_poly.type
_entity_poly.pdbx_seq_one_letter_code
_entity_poly.pdbx_strand_id
1 'polypeptide(L)'
;MVKSQYVSWNEIEKTVQIISNKISKSSKTFSSITTISRGGLIPSRLLADSLDIEKIFVDQNIISSDSLFVDDIFDSGKTFSDVISKATDSSKLTFVTLFARRGVSYPEQLIYGEQTLDNSYLVFPWDKLEYEKSLK
;
A
#
# COMPACT_ATOMS: atom_id res chain seq x y z
N MET A 1 21.93 -11.11 11.32
CA MET A 1 21.03 -11.83 10.39
C MET A 1 19.68 -11.15 10.36
N VAL A 2 19.20 -10.80 9.18
CA VAL A 2 17.88 -10.18 9.02
C VAL A 2 16.82 -11.27 9.08
N LYS A 3 15.87 -11.12 9.98
CA LYS A 3 14.72 -12.01 10.02
C LYS A 3 13.77 -11.68 8.87
N SER A 4 13.14 -12.69 8.32
CA SER A 4 12.16 -12.56 7.26
C SER A 4 10.82 -13.14 7.70
N GLN A 5 9.76 -12.45 7.33
CA GLN A 5 8.39 -12.91 7.54
C GLN A 5 7.75 -13.08 6.17
N TYR A 6 7.37 -14.31 5.84
CA TYR A 6 6.68 -14.60 4.59
C TYR A 6 5.19 -14.36 4.77
N VAL A 7 4.63 -13.56 3.89
CA VAL A 7 3.20 -13.25 3.88
C VAL A 7 2.51 -14.19 2.91
N SER A 8 1.43 -14.81 3.35
CA SER A 8 0.66 -15.75 2.52
C SER A 8 -0.40 -15.01 1.69
N TRP A 9 -0.88 -15.66 0.63
CA TRP A 9 -2.00 -15.13 -0.15
C TRP A 9 -3.27 -14.96 0.71
N ASN A 10 -3.50 -15.86 1.67
CA ASN A 10 -4.63 -15.72 2.59
C ASN A 10 -4.53 -14.44 3.42
N GLU A 11 -3.34 -14.11 3.90
CA GLU A 11 -3.10 -12.86 4.62
C GLU A 11 -3.32 -11.64 3.73
N ILE A 12 -2.90 -11.72 2.47
CA ILE A 12 -3.13 -10.64 1.49
C ILE A 12 -4.63 -10.42 1.28
N GLU A 13 -5.39 -11.48 1.05
CA GLU A 13 -6.84 -11.39 0.88
C GLU A 13 -7.51 -10.74 2.10
N LYS A 14 -7.06 -11.11 3.28
CA LYS A 14 -7.57 -10.55 4.54
C LYS A 14 -7.26 -9.05 4.65
N THR A 15 -6.03 -8.64 4.35
CA THR A 15 -5.66 -7.21 4.40
C THR A 15 -6.45 -6.38 3.38
N VAL A 16 -6.64 -6.90 2.18
CA VAL A 16 -7.44 -6.24 1.15
C VAL A 16 -8.89 -6.06 1.63
N GLN A 17 -9.46 -7.08 2.26
CA GLN A 17 -10.83 -7.00 2.79
C GLN A 17 -10.95 -5.97 3.90
N ILE A 18 -9.99 -5.93 4.82
CA ILE A 18 -9.96 -4.95 5.91
C ILE A 18 -9.91 -3.53 5.35
N ILE A 19 -9.01 -3.30 4.39
CA ILE A 19 -8.84 -1.99 3.77
C ILE A 19 -10.11 -1.57 3.03
N SER A 20 -10.68 -2.47 2.24
CA SER A 20 -11.90 -2.19 1.47
C SER A 20 -13.06 -1.82 2.39
N ASN A 21 -13.20 -2.49 3.53
CA ASN A 21 -14.21 -2.17 4.52
C ASN A 21 -13.99 -0.78 5.12
N LYS A 22 -12.75 -0.43 5.44
CA LYS A 22 -12.40 0.89 5.97
C LYS A 22 -12.73 2.01 4.98
N ILE A 23 -12.40 1.80 3.71
CA ILE A 23 -12.69 2.78 2.66
C ILE A 23 -14.18 2.94 2.44
N SER A 24 -14.92 1.84 2.40
CA SER A 24 -16.37 1.87 2.23
C SER A 24 -17.07 2.64 3.35
N LYS A 25 -16.56 2.55 4.57
CA LYS A 25 -17.11 3.26 5.73
C LYS A 25 -16.72 4.73 5.78
N SER A 26 -15.69 5.14 5.05
CA SER A 26 -15.20 6.52 5.07
C SER A 26 -16.06 7.50 4.27
N SER A 27 -17.03 7.04 3.53
CA SER A 27 -17.86 7.79 2.56
C SER A 27 -17.06 8.49 1.45
N LYS A 28 -15.76 8.24 1.34
CA LYS A 28 -14.95 8.75 0.24
C LYS A 28 -15.07 7.82 -0.97
N THR A 29 -15.10 8.43 -2.16
CA THR A 29 -15.06 7.69 -3.42
C THR A 29 -13.84 8.12 -4.21
N PHE A 30 -13.30 7.19 -5.00
CA PHE A 30 -12.08 7.42 -5.77
C PHE A 30 -12.33 7.05 -7.23
N SER A 31 -11.85 7.89 -8.13
CA SER A 31 -12.00 7.68 -9.57
C SER A 31 -10.88 6.79 -10.13
N SER A 32 -9.77 6.66 -9.40
CA SER A 32 -8.62 5.90 -9.85
C SER A 32 -7.76 5.45 -8.66
N ILE A 33 -6.84 4.56 -8.96
CA ILE A 33 -5.74 4.22 -8.07
C ILE A 33 -4.46 4.76 -8.70
N THR A 34 -3.56 5.28 -7.88
CA THR A 34 -2.20 5.64 -8.28
C THR A 34 -1.23 4.82 -7.44
N THR A 35 -0.18 4.32 -8.04
CA THR A 35 0.78 3.49 -7.33
C THR A 35 2.20 3.73 -7.80
N ILE A 36 3.12 3.09 -7.11
CA ILE A 36 4.54 3.11 -7.43
C ILE A 36 5.00 1.69 -7.75
N SER A 37 5.82 1.56 -8.80
CA SER A 37 6.37 0.27 -9.18
C SER A 37 7.58 -0.06 -8.27
N ARG A 38 7.85 -1.30 -8.02
CA ARG A 38 6.95 -2.41 -8.40
C ARG A 38 6.08 -2.86 -7.23
N GLY A 39 6.40 -2.42 -6.01
CA GLY A 39 5.77 -2.92 -4.77
C GLY A 39 4.26 -2.75 -4.72
N GLY A 40 3.76 -1.66 -5.28
CA GLY A 40 2.32 -1.38 -5.25
C GLY A 40 1.51 -1.98 -6.39
N LEU A 41 2.13 -2.63 -7.37
CA LEU A 41 1.42 -3.12 -8.56
C LEU A 41 0.36 -4.18 -8.23
N ILE A 42 0.75 -5.22 -7.50
CA ILE A 42 -0.19 -6.30 -7.15
C ILE A 42 -1.23 -5.81 -6.13
N PRO A 43 -0.85 -5.12 -5.04
CA PRO A 43 -1.84 -4.54 -4.14
C PRO A 43 -2.87 -3.67 -4.85
N SER A 44 -2.43 -2.85 -5.80
CA SER A 44 -3.32 -1.97 -6.57
C SER A 44 -4.35 -2.74 -7.38
N ARG A 45 -3.94 -3.82 -8.05
CA ARG A 45 -4.86 -4.65 -8.81
C ARG A 45 -5.92 -5.28 -7.91
N LEU A 46 -5.49 -5.81 -6.77
CA LEU A 46 -6.41 -6.46 -5.83
C LEU A 46 -7.41 -5.46 -5.25
N LEU A 47 -6.94 -4.28 -4.87
CA LEU A 47 -7.81 -3.23 -4.34
C LEU A 47 -8.73 -2.66 -5.42
N ALA A 48 -8.24 -2.50 -6.64
CA ALA A 48 -9.05 -2.05 -7.76
C ALA A 48 -10.23 -2.99 -7.99
N ASP A 49 -9.97 -4.29 -7.97
CA ASP A 49 -11.03 -5.30 -8.12
C ASP A 49 -12.02 -5.24 -6.95
N SER A 50 -11.53 -5.10 -5.73
CA SER A 50 -12.36 -5.07 -4.53
C SER A 50 -13.21 -3.79 -4.43
N LEU A 51 -12.69 -2.67 -4.89
CA LEU A 51 -13.35 -1.36 -4.81
C LEU A 51 -14.06 -0.96 -6.10
N ASP A 52 -14.01 -1.79 -7.12
CA ASP A 52 -14.60 -1.55 -8.43
C ASP A 52 -14.07 -0.27 -9.09
N ILE A 53 -12.74 -0.13 -9.06
CA ILE A 53 -12.02 0.97 -9.70
C ILE A 53 -11.28 0.42 -10.92
N GLU A 54 -11.48 1.01 -12.10
CA GLU A 54 -10.88 0.50 -13.33
C GLU A 54 -9.49 1.07 -13.63
N LYS A 55 -9.26 2.34 -13.28
CA LYS A 55 -8.04 3.04 -13.70
C LYS A 55 -6.95 2.92 -12.66
N ILE A 56 -5.78 2.47 -13.10
CA ILE A 56 -4.57 2.41 -12.27
C ILE A 56 -3.47 3.19 -12.99
N PHE A 57 -2.94 4.21 -12.32
CA PHE A 57 -1.81 4.99 -12.81
C PHE A 57 -0.54 4.60 -12.05
N VAL A 58 0.56 4.42 -12.78
CA VAL A 58 1.83 3.95 -12.21
C VAL A 58 2.90 5.00 -12.38
N ASP A 59 3.64 5.28 -11.31
CA ASP A 59 4.84 6.15 -11.34
C ASP A 59 4.56 7.56 -11.90
N GLN A 60 3.50 8.19 -11.41
CA GLN A 60 3.08 9.52 -11.84
C GLN A 60 3.83 10.63 -11.11
N ASN A 61 4.06 11.76 -11.78
CA ASN A 61 4.67 12.95 -11.19
C ASN A 61 3.65 13.84 -10.47
N ILE A 62 2.39 13.73 -10.83
CA ILE A 62 1.29 14.50 -10.22
C ILE A 62 0.21 13.49 -9.81
N ILE A 63 -0.25 13.60 -8.56
CA ILE A 63 -1.24 12.69 -7.99
C ILE A 63 -2.48 13.48 -7.61
N SER A 64 -3.60 13.16 -8.24
CA SER A 64 -4.87 13.80 -7.96
C SER A 64 -5.45 13.37 -6.62
N SER A 65 -6.13 14.29 -5.92
CA SER A 65 -6.74 14.00 -4.62
C SER A 65 -7.91 13.03 -4.71
N ASP A 66 -8.49 12.82 -5.89
CA ASP A 66 -9.55 11.82 -6.10
C ASP A 66 -8.99 10.44 -6.47
N SER A 67 -7.67 10.28 -6.46
CA SER A 67 -6.99 9.01 -6.70
C SER A 67 -6.53 8.42 -5.37
N LEU A 68 -6.79 7.14 -5.18
CA LEU A 68 -6.33 6.40 -4.01
C LEU A 68 -4.88 5.97 -4.24
N PHE A 69 -3.95 6.43 -3.41
CA PHE A 69 -2.56 6.00 -3.55
C PHE A 69 -2.35 4.69 -2.80
N VAL A 70 -1.73 3.70 -3.46
CA VAL A 70 -1.56 2.35 -2.92
C VAL A 70 -0.10 1.93 -3.00
N ASP A 71 0.42 1.39 -1.91
CA ASP A 71 1.72 0.73 -1.85
C ASP A 71 1.60 -0.55 -1.01
N ASP A 72 2.67 -1.33 -0.93
CA ASP A 72 2.64 -2.61 -0.20
C ASP A 72 2.79 -2.42 1.31
N ILE A 73 3.73 -1.58 1.76
CA ILE A 73 4.02 -1.37 3.17
C ILE A 73 4.35 0.09 3.46
N PHE A 74 3.87 0.59 4.61
CA PHE A 74 4.35 1.84 5.20
C PHE A 74 5.45 1.47 6.20
N ASP A 75 6.69 1.83 5.89
CA ASP A 75 7.84 1.47 6.72
C ASP A 75 8.44 2.71 7.40
N SER A 76 9.34 3.42 6.76
CA SER A 76 9.96 4.63 7.32
C SER A 76 9.15 5.91 7.07
N GLY A 77 8.19 5.86 6.16
CA GLY A 77 7.45 7.03 5.71
C GLY A 77 8.10 7.78 4.56
N LYS A 78 9.21 7.29 4.04
CA LYS A 78 9.91 7.94 2.92
C LYS A 78 9.05 8.01 1.67
N THR A 79 8.41 6.91 1.29
CA THR A 79 7.51 6.89 0.13
C THR A 79 6.36 7.86 0.31
N PHE A 80 5.76 7.89 1.51
CA PHE A 80 4.69 8.84 1.82
C PHE A 80 5.15 10.29 1.63
N SER A 81 6.34 10.64 2.13
CA SER A 81 6.90 11.99 1.96
C SER A 81 7.08 12.37 0.50
N ASP A 82 7.58 11.44 -0.31
CA ASP A 82 7.75 11.66 -1.75
C ASP A 82 6.40 11.85 -2.44
N VAL A 83 5.41 11.04 -2.08
CA VAL A 83 4.07 11.07 -2.67
C VAL A 83 3.33 12.37 -2.31
N ILE A 84 3.43 12.79 -1.06
CA ILE A 84 2.81 14.03 -0.59
C ILE A 84 3.29 15.24 -1.41
N SER A 85 4.56 15.26 -1.79
CA SER A 85 5.12 16.36 -2.58
C SER A 85 4.56 16.41 -4.01
N LYS A 86 3.97 15.32 -4.48
CA LYS A 86 3.38 15.19 -5.82
C LYS A 86 1.86 15.37 -5.83
N ALA A 87 1.24 15.42 -4.67
CA ALA A 87 -0.21 15.52 -4.55
C ALA A 87 -0.71 16.90 -4.93
N THR A 88 -1.81 16.99 -5.69
CA THR A 88 -2.44 18.24 -6.06
C THR A 88 -2.99 18.98 -4.83
N ASP A 89 -3.47 18.21 -3.85
CA ASP A 89 -3.87 18.72 -2.54
C ASP A 89 -3.43 17.69 -1.49
N SER A 90 -2.30 17.97 -0.86
CA SER A 90 -1.69 17.04 0.10
C SER A 90 -2.59 16.75 1.30
N SER A 91 -3.43 17.68 1.70
CA SER A 91 -4.35 17.49 2.84
C SER A 91 -5.46 16.51 2.54
N LYS A 92 -5.76 16.27 1.26
CA LYS A 92 -6.84 15.38 0.81
C LYS A 92 -6.35 14.04 0.28
N LEU A 93 -5.05 13.84 0.22
CA LEU A 93 -4.48 12.56 -0.26
C LEU A 93 -4.87 11.43 0.69
N THR A 94 -5.33 10.32 0.13
CA THR A 94 -5.53 9.08 0.87
C THR A 94 -4.46 8.08 0.45
N PHE A 95 -3.71 7.59 1.42
CA PHE A 95 -2.57 6.70 1.21
C PHE A 95 -2.88 5.35 1.84
N VAL A 96 -2.81 4.29 1.04
CA VAL A 96 -3.16 2.93 1.49
C VAL A 96 -1.96 2.02 1.36
N THR A 97 -1.73 1.22 2.40
CA THR A 97 -0.76 0.12 2.35
C THR A 97 -1.39 -1.14 2.92
N LEU A 98 -0.93 -2.31 2.46
CA LEU A 98 -1.41 -3.57 3.01
C LEU A 98 -0.93 -3.74 4.45
N PHE A 99 0.34 -3.42 4.70
CA PHE A 99 0.94 -3.48 6.03
C PHE A 99 1.51 -2.14 6.43
N ALA A 100 1.61 -1.92 7.73
CA ALA A 100 2.30 -0.77 8.30
C ALA A 100 3.27 -1.24 9.38
N ARG A 101 4.47 -0.67 9.38
CA ARG A 101 5.51 -1.03 10.36
C ARG A 101 5.04 -0.70 11.76
N ARG A 102 5.10 -1.68 12.66
CA ARG A 102 4.75 -1.48 14.07
C ARG A 102 5.75 -0.55 14.73
N GLY A 103 5.24 0.36 15.56
CA GLY A 103 6.11 1.21 16.39
C GLY A 103 6.59 2.49 15.73
N VAL A 104 6.11 2.81 14.52
CA VAL A 104 6.39 4.10 13.88
C VAL A 104 5.14 4.99 13.92
N SER A 105 5.33 6.30 13.73
CA SER A 105 4.23 7.24 13.65
C SER A 105 3.58 7.19 12.28
N TYR A 106 2.25 7.19 12.24
CA TYR A 106 1.50 7.16 10.98
C TYR A 106 0.84 8.51 10.70
N PRO A 107 0.84 8.98 9.44
CA PRO A 107 0.07 10.15 9.07
C PRO A 107 -1.44 9.84 9.13
N GLU A 108 -2.25 10.89 9.30
CA GLU A 108 -3.70 10.73 9.32
C GLU A 108 -4.27 10.14 8.03
N GLN A 109 -3.60 10.41 6.91
CA GLN A 109 -4.03 9.96 5.59
C GLN A 109 -3.82 8.46 5.37
N LEU A 110 -3.07 7.78 6.25
CA LEU A 110 -2.76 6.36 6.07
C LEU A 110 -3.95 5.48 6.47
N ILE A 111 -4.33 4.61 5.53
CA ILE A 111 -5.22 3.48 5.80
C ILE A 111 -4.40 2.22 5.55
N TYR A 112 -4.35 1.32 6.51
CA TYR A 112 -3.60 0.07 6.36
C TYR A 112 -4.44 -1.13 6.80
N GLY A 113 -4.02 -2.32 6.35
CA GLY A 113 -4.68 -3.57 6.71
C GLY A 113 -4.23 -4.09 8.06
N GLU A 114 -2.95 -4.36 8.20
CA GLU A 114 -2.38 -4.93 9.43
C GLU A 114 -1.03 -4.28 9.74
N GLN A 115 -0.67 -4.27 11.04
CA GLN A 115 0.68 -3.91 11.44
C GLN A 115 1.60 -5.12 11.32
N THR A 116 2.89 -4.88 11.07
CA THR A 116 3.89 -5.94 11.10
C THR A 116 4.03 -6.48 12.54
N LEU A 117 4.49 -7.72 12.66
CA LEU A 117 4.67 -8.35 13.97
C LEU A 117 5.87 -7.79 14.72
N ASP A 118 6.96 -7.53 13.98
CA ASP A 118 8.25 -7.08 14.51
C ASP A 118 9.04 -6.35 13.43
N ASN A 119 10.36 -6.29 13.57
CA ASN A 119 11.23 -5.63 12.60
C ASN A 119 11.66 -6.54 11.44
N SER A 120 11.04 -7.72 11.30
CA SER A 120 11.37 -8.63 10.21
C SER A 120 11.08 -8.01 8.85
N TYR A 121 11.90 -8.39 7.87
CA TYR A 121 11.65 -8.03 6.48
C TYR A 121 10.45 -8.79 5.96
N LEU A 122 9.46 -8.11 5.39
CA LEU A 122 8.28 -8.75 4.82
C LEU A 122 8.57 -9.24 3.41
N VAL A 123 8.32 -10.53 3.17
CA VAL A 123 8.42 -11.11 1.86
C VAL A 123 7.00 -11.42 1.38
N PHE A 124 6.48 -10.60 0.47
CA PHE A 124 5.16 -10.80 -0.10
C PHE A 124 5.18 -11.96 -1.09
N PRO A 125 4.04 -12.59 -1.39
CA PRO A 125 4.02 -13.72 -2.33
C PRO A 125 4.60 -13.38 -3.71
N TRP A 126 4.38 -12.14 -4.18
CA TRP A 126 4.88 -11.68 -5.48
C TRP A 126 6.36 -11.30 -5.44
N ASP A 127 6.96 -11.15 -4.26
CA ASP A 127 8.38 -10.79 -4.08
C ASP A 127 9.26 -12.01 -3.79
N LYS A 128 8.66 -13.18 -3.62
CA LYS A 128 9.37 -14.37 -3.16
C LYS A 128 10.57 -14.72 -4.03
N LEU A 129 10.38 -14.72 -5.34
CA LEU A 129 11.44 -15.06 -6.28
C LEU A 129 12.58 -14.03 -6.24
N GLU A 130 12.25 -12.75 -6.23
CA GLU A 130 13.23 -11.68 -6.14
C GLU A 130 14.03 -11.77 -4.84
N TYR A 131 13.36 -11.99 -3.72
CA TYR A 131 14.00 -12.13 -2.42
C TYR A 131 14.94 -13.33 -2.40
N GLU A 132 14.51 -14.49 -2.89
CA GLU A 132 15.33 -15.71 -2.92
C GLU A 132 16.57 -15.52 -3.79
N LYS A 133 16.45 -14.81 -4.92
CA LYS A 133 17.61 -14.46 -5.75
C LYS A 133 18.58 -13.55 -5.02
N SER A 134 18.11 -12.66 -4.18
CA SER A 134 18.97 -11.74 -3.42
C SER A 134 19.82 -12.43 -2.37
N LEU A 135 19.45 -13.64 -1.96
CA LEU A 135 20.17 -14.43 -0.97
C LEU A 135 21.37 -15.20 -1.56
N LYS A 136 21.52 -15.24 -2.87
CA LYS A 136 22.59 -16.01 -3.54
C LYS A 136 23.80 -15.15 -3.87
#